data_7f8aec04a68f0c7bfa4c558f64adaaac
#
_entry.id   7f8aec04a68f0c7bfa4c558f64adaaac
#
_cell.length_a   1.000
_cell.length_b   1.000
_cell.length_c   1.000
_cell.angle_alpha   90.00
_cell.angle_beta   90.00
_cell.angle_gamma   90.00
#
_symmetry.space_group_name_H-M   'P 1'
#
loop_
_entity.id
_entity.type
_entity.pdbx_description
1 polymer ?
#
loop_
_entity_poly.entity_id
_entity_poly.type
_entity_poly.pdbx_seq_one_letter_code
_entity_poly.pdbx_strand_id
1 'polypeptide(L)'
;MRKRAVFGSHLDAAPLTQGASDNASGVACVLEMARLLKDKLPEWTFEFAAFDAEEYCIDGDLPGGSGAYVKTHQDRKWEYFMNFDSLGIYFGKDFVHVGRGELLPEFESIYPKAPLKYGGDDRSFDSAGVPSLWFNTHEKFMDFHTALDTMETLDLERIVQCVKEGCRLTEILSKN
;
A
#
# COMPACT_ATOMS: atom_id res chain seq x y z
N MET A 1 -9.56 -24.17 -0.61
CA MET A 1 -8.91 -23.16 -1.49
C MET A 1 -7.98 -22.37 -0.59
N ARG A 2 -6.76 -22.00 -1.01
CA ARG A 2 -5.88 -21.17 -0.18
C ARG A 2 -6.45 -19.75 -0.08
N LYS A 3 -6.36 -19.14 1.10
CA LYS A 3 -6.64 -17.71 1.28
C LYS A 3 -5.65 -16.89 0.47
N ARG A 4 -6.04 -15.70 0.00
CA ARG A 4 -5.19 -14.84 -0.83
C ARG A 4 -5.12 -13.44 -0.26
N ALA A 5 -3.94 -12.83 -0.33
CA ALA A 5 -3.75 -11.42 -0.05
C ALA A 5 -2.82 -10.79 -1.07
N VAL A 6 -3.00 -9.50 -1.30
CA VAL A 6 -2.15 -8.72 -2.20
C VAL A 6 -1.38 -7.68 -1.40
N PHE A 7 -0.11 -7.54 -1.72
CA PHE A 7 0.77 -6.47 -1.27
C PHE A 7 1.17 -5.68 -2.50
N GLY A 8 0.88 -4.41 -2.52
CA GLY A 8 1.08 -3.61 -3.72
C GLY A 8 1.65 -2.23 -3.44
N SER A 9 2.18 -1.66 -4.50
CA SER A 9 2.72 -0.32 -4.59
C SER A 9 2.73 0.09 -6.03
N HIS A 10 2.53 1.37 -6.35
CA HIS A 10 2.80 1.81 -7.72
C HIS A 10 4.29 2.05 -7.94
N LEU A 11 4.71 1.99 -9.19
CA LEU A 11 6.12 2.14 -9.58
C LEU A 11 6.38 3.38 -10.45
N ASP A 12 5.31 3.98 -10.96
CA ASP A 12 5.42 5.25 -11.67
C ASP A 12 5.57 6.41 -10.67
N ALA A 13 5.92 7.56 -11.17
CA ALA A 13 6.11 8.77 -10.39
C ALA A 13 5.51 9.97 -11.14
N ALA A 14 5.09 10.97 -10.40
CA ALA A 14 4.58 12.21 -10.97
C ALA A 14 5.63 12.92 -11.84
N PRO A 15 5.25 13.68 -12.87
CA PRO A 15 6.19 14.39 -13.71
C PRO A 15 7.11 15.32 -12.92
N LEU A 16 8.40 15.34 -13.28
CA LEU A 16 9.43 16.21 -12.70
C LEU A 16 9.84 15.89 -11.26
N THR A 17 9.45 14.73 -10.74
CA THR A 17 9.92 14.19 -9.45
C THR A 17 10.84 12.99 -9.67
N GLN A 18 11.68 12.68 -8.68
CA GLN A 18 12.44 11.43 -8.66
C GLN A 18 11.61 10.26 -8.12
N GLY A 19 10.53 10.54 -7.39
CA GLY A 19 9.64 9.53 -6.86
C GLY A 19 10.28 8.64 -5.79
N ALA A 20 11.16 9.18 -4.96
CA ALA A 20 11.85 8.38 -3.95
C ALA A 20 10.91 7.93 -2.84
N SER A 21 10.12 8.84 -2.29
CA SER A 21 9.04 8.53 -1.36
C SER A 21 7.82 8.02 -2.13
N ASP A 22 7.46 8.68 -3.21
CA ASP A 22 6.28 8.44 -4.02
C ASP A 22 6.65 7.98 -5.45
N ASN A 23 6.92 6.63 -5.73
CA ASN A 23 6.72 5.61 -4.73
C ASN A 23 7.78 4.48 -4.80
N ALA A 24 9.05 4.80 -5.03
CA ALA A 24 10.12 3.82 -4.98
C ALA A 24 10.24 3.18 -3.58
N SER A 25 9.90 3.93 -2.52
CA SER A 25 9.88 3.44 -1.14
C SER A 25 8.87 2.31 -0.94
N GLY A 26 7.68 2.44 -1.48
CA GLY A 26 6.64 1.41 -1.44
C GLY A 26 7.04 0.16 -2.21
N VAL A 27 7.62 0.32 -3.41
CA VAL A 27 8.16 -0.82 -4.18
C VAL A 27 9.21 -1.57 -3.38
N ALA A 28 10.13 -0.87 -2.69
CA ALA A 28 11.11 -1.48 -1.81
C ALA A 28 10.47 -2.27 -0.67
N CYS A 29 9.41 -1.73 -0.06
CA CYS A 29 8.63 -2.45 0.96
C CYS A 29 8.01 -3.74 0.42
N VAL A 30 7.36 -3.69 -0.74
CA VAL A 30 6.72 -4.86 -1.37
C VAL A 30 7.75 -5.95 -1.68
N LEU A 31 8.92 -5.58 -2.20
CA LEU A 31 10.01 -6.52 -2.46
C LEU A 31 10.54 -7.16 -1.17
N GLU A 32 10.72 -6.39 -0.12
CA GLU A 32 11.19 -6.91 1.17
C GLU A 32 10.13 -7.77 1.85
N MET A 33 8.85 -7.40 1.75
CA MET A 33 7.73 -8.26 2.20
C MET A 33 7.74 -9.60 1.47
N ALA A 34 7.95 -9.61 0.14
CA ALA A 34 8.06 -10.82 -0.64
C ALA A 34 9.20 -11.72 -0.13
N ARG A 35 10.36 -11.13 0.18
CA ARG A 35 11.52 -11.85 0.72
C ARG A 35 11.24 -12.42 2.11
N LEU A 36 10.60 -11.66 2.99
CA LEU A 36 10.35 -12.03 4.39
C LEU A 36 9.21 -13.04 4.54
N LEU A 37 8.20 -12.98 3.68
CA LEU A 37 7.04 -13.87 3.71
C LEU A 37 7.24 -15.14 2.86
N LYS A 38 8.34 -15.23 2.12
CA LYS A 38 8.67 -16.42 1.35
C LYS A 38 8.64 -17.65 2.26
N ASP A 39 7.94 -18.69 1.80
CA ASP A 39 7.80 -19.98 2.47
C ASP A 39 7.16 -19.93 3.88
N LYS A 40 6.61 -18.76 4.26
CA LYS A 40 5.80 -18.62 5.47
C LYS A 40 4.31 -18.79 5.14
N LEU A 41 3.53 -19.25 6.11
CA LEU A 41 2.08 -19.36 6.01
C LEU A 41 1.63 -20.13 4.74
N PRO A 42 1.94 -21.42 4.65
CA PRO A 42 1.72 -22.22 3.43
C PRO A 42 0.25 -22.37 3.02
N GLU A 43 -0.68 -22.04 3.92
CA GLU A 43 -2.12 -22.00 3.66
C GLU A 43 -2.56 -20.74 2.91
N TRP A 44 -1.69 -19.74 2.81
CA TRP A 44 -1.91 -18.51 2.08
C TRP A 44 -1.23 -18.50 0.72
N THR A 45 -1.80 -17.72 -0.19
CA THR A 45 -1.14 -17.27 -1.42
C THR A 45 -0.96 -15.76 -1.31
N PHE A 46 0.28 -15.31 -1.23
CA PHE A 46 0.62 -13.90 -1.25
C PHE A 46 1.00 -13.47 -2.66
N GLU A 47 0.37 -12.43 -3.14
CA GLU A 47 0.62 -11.80 -4.42
C GLU A 47 1.33 -10.47 -4.16
N PHE A 48 2.46 -10.24 -4.82
CA PHE A 48 3.24 -9.01 -4.70
C PHE A 48 3.20 -8.32 -6.05
N ALA A 49 2.68 -7.10 -6.08
CA ALA A 49 2.40 -6.37 -7.31
C ALA A 49 3.04 -4.98 -7.28
N ALA A 50 3.66 -4.60 -8.39
CA ALA A 50 4.02 -3.23 -8.67
C ALA A 50 3.09 -2.74 -9.80
N PHE A 51 2.29 -1.74 -9.50
CA PHE A 51 1.32 -1.18 -10.43
C PHE A 51 1.92 -0.01 -11.21
N ASP A 52 1.43 0.23 -12.41
CA ASP A 52 1.79 1.39 -13.22
C ASP A 52 0.58 2.33 -13.35
N ALA A 53 0.82 3.57 -13.74
CA ALA A 53 -0.23 4.57 -14.02
C ALA A 53 -1.14 4.88 -12.82
N GLU A 54 -0.57 4.95 -11.61
CA GLU A 54 -1.26 5.45 -10.43
C GLU A 54 -1.37 6.98 -10.50
N GLU A 55 -0.28 7.65 -10.81
CA GLU A 55 -0.14 9.11 -10.90
C GLU A 55 -0.95 9.74 -12.04
N TYR A 56 -1.37 8.94 -12.98
CA TYR A 56 -2.14 9.36 -14.15
C TYR A 56 -3.58 8.83 -14.10
N CYS A 57 -4.29 9.12 -13.00
CA CYS A 57 -5.73 8.88 -12.97
C CYS A 57 -6.42 9.77 -14.00
N ILE A 58 -6.82 9.21 -15.13
CA ILE A 58 -7.56 9.91 -16.17
C ILE A 58 -9.01 10.06 -15.71
N ASP A 59 -9.50 11.31 -15.66
CA ASP A 59 -10.92 11.66 -15.38
C ASP A 59 -11.46 11.28 -14.00
N GLY A 60 -10.63 11.23 -12.96
CA GLY A 60 -11.07 10.94 -11.59
C GLY A 60 -11.45 9.48 -11.34
N ASP A 61 -11.12 8.62 -12.26
CA ASP A 61 -11.29 7.17 -12.15
C ASP A 61 -10.27 6.53 -11.20
N LEU A 62 -10.36 5.23 -11.06
CA LEU A 62 -9.43 4.44 -10.27
C LEU A 62 -8.03 4.45 -10.90
N PRO A 63 -6.95 4.26 -10.11
CA PRO A 63 -5.60 4.12 -10.62
C PRO A 63 -5.51 3.08 -11.73
N GLY A 64 -4.81 3.42 -12.83
CA GLY A 64 -4.85 2.64 -14.06
C GLY A 64 -4.37 1.20 -13.89
N GLY A 65 -3.21 1.01 -13.26
CA GLY A 65 -2.60 -0.31 -13.10
C GLY A 65 -3.35 -1.22 -12.13
N SER A 66 -3.62 -0.76 -10.91
CA SER A 66 -4.38 -1.55 -9.93
C SER A 66 -5.83 -1.79 -10.37
N GLY A 67 -6.46 -0.81 -11.02
CA GLY A 67 -7.79 -0.96 -11.59
C GLY A 67 -7.84 -2.04 -12.68
N ALA A 68 -6.86 -2.03 -13.59
CA ALA A 68 -6.72 -3.08 -14.60
C ALA A 68 -6.44 -4.46 -13.97
N TYR A 69 -5.58 -4.50 -12.95
CA TYR A 69 -5.29 -5.73 -12.22
C TYR A 69 -6.55 -6.33 -11.59
N VAL A 70 -7.30 -5.56 -10.83
CA VAL A 70 -8.54 -5.99 -10.21
C VAL A 70 -9.55 -6.45 -11.27
N LYS A 71 -9.73 -5.68 -12.34
CA LYS A 71 -10.64 -6.00 -13.44
C LYS A 71 -10.31 -7.31 -14.16
N THR A 72 -9.02 -7.59 -14.34
CA THR A 72 -8.57 -8.80 -15.05
C THR A 72 -8.54 -10.06 -14.18
N HIS A 73 -8.65 -9.90 -12.87
CA HIS A 73 -8.56 -11.01 -11.91
C HIS A 73 -9.82 -11.14 -11.04
N GLN A 74 -10.98 -10.83 -11.59
CA GLN A 74 -12.29 -10.93 -10.89
C GLN A 74 -12.65 -12.36 -10.45
N ASP A 75 -11.99 -13.37 -11.00
CA ASP A 75 -12.10 -14.78 -10.58
C ASP A 75 -11.37 -15.07 -9.25
N ARG A 76 -10.50 -14.16 -8.81
CA ARG A 76 -9.75 -14.29 -7.56
C ARG A 76 -10.55 -13.69 -6.40
N LYS A 77 -10.52 -14.43 -5.28
CA LYS A 77 -11.04 -13.93 -4.01
C LYS A 77 -9.86 -13.55 -3.14
N TRP A 78 -9.68 -12.25 -2.93
CA TRP A 78 -8.69 -11.72 -1.99
C TRP A 78 -9.35 -11.45 -0.65
N GLU A 79 -8.66 -11.80 0.44
CA GLU A 79 -9.10 -11.53 1.80
C GLU A 79 -8.78 -10.07 2.19
N TYR A 80 -7.67 -9.54 1.69
CA TYR A 80 -7.27 -8.16 1.91
C TYR A 80 -6.19 -7.69 0.92
N PHE A 81 -6.03 -6.38 0.86
CA PHE A 81 -4.95 -5.70 0.14
C PHE A 81 -4.18 -4.77 1.09
N MET A 82 -2.85 -4.76 1.01
CA MET A 82 -1.99 -3.79 1.67
C MET A 82 -1.28 -2.95 0.62
N ASN A 83 -1.59 -1.66 0.60
CA ASN A 83 -0.94 -0.65 -0.23
C ASN A 83 0.19 0.02 0.54
N PHE A 84 1.38 0.05 -0.04
CA PHE A 84 2.55 0.74 0.48
C PHE A 84 2.84 1.94 -0.43
N ASP A 85 2.60 3.14 0.08
CA ASP A 85 2.57 4.31 -0.76
C ASP A 85 2.97 5.56 0.01
N SER A 86 3.90 6.33 -0.59
CA SER A 86 4.41 7.58 -0.04
C SER A 86 5.07 7.40 1.33
N LEU A 87 6.13 6.59 1.40
CA LEU A 87 6.79 6.22 2.64
C LEU A 87 8.13 6.93 2.83
N GLY A 88 8.53 7.08 4.09
CA GLY A 88 9.85 7.54 4.49
C GLY A 88 9.97 9.05 4.70
N ILE A 89 9.06 9.88 4.23
CA ILE A 89 9.08 11.30 4.57
C ILE A 89 8.49 11.49 5.96
N TYR A 90 9.28 12.11 6.84
CA TYR A 90 8.90 12.34 8.22
C TYR A 90 8.62 13.81 8.51
N PHE A 91 7.39 14.11 8.90
CA PHE A 91 7.00 15.38 9.48
C PHE A 91 6.32 15.16 10.84
N GLY A 92 7.11 14.83 11.83
CA GLY A 92 6.80 15.06 13.24
C GLY A 92 5.97 14.04 13.97
N LYS A 93 5.29 13.06 13.36
CA LYS A 93 4.50 12.05 14.09
C LYS A 93 4.36 10.72 13.35
N ASP A 94 3.80 9.76 14.10
CA ASP A 94 3.64 8.37 13.76
C ASP A 94 2.90 8.11 12.44
N PHE A 95 2.99 6.87 11.97
CA PHE A 95 2.34 6.37 10.77
C PHE A 95 0.91 6.85 10.59
N VAL A 96 0.59 7.33 9.41
CA VAL A 96 -0.80 7.47 8.99
C VAL A 96 -1.20 6.19 8.27
N HIS A 97 -2.10 5.46 8.88
CA HIS A 97 -2.69 4.28 8.26
C HIS A 97 -4.12 4.62 7.86
N VAL A 98 -4.46 4.30 6.64
CA VAL A 98 -5.82 4.49 6.13
C VAL A 98 -6.40 3.11 5.87
N GLY A 99 -7.48 2.78 6.56
CA GLY A 99 -8.24 1.58 6.26
C GLY A 99 -9.45 1.89 5.39
N ARG A 100 -9.70 1.06 4.41
CA ARG A 100 -10.88 1.11 3.54
C ARG A 100 -11.60 -0.23 3.55
N GLY A 101 -12.90 -0.20 3.27
CA GLY A 101 -13.75 -1.38 3.31
C GLY A 101 -14.05 -1.86 4.73
N GLU A 102 -14.56 -3.07 4.84
CA GLU A 102 -14.76 -3.73 6.14
C GLU A 102 -13.42 -4.28 6.63
N LEU A 103 -12.78 -3.55 7.51
CA LEU A 103 -11.60 -4.03 8.21
C LEU A 103 -12.01 -5.07 9.24
N LEU A 104 -11.13 -6.03 9.48
CA LEU A 104 -11.32 -6.91 10.63
C LEU A 104 -11.32 -6.07 11.91
N PRO A 105 -12.14 -6.42 12.92
CA PRO A 105 -12.25 -5.64 14.16
C PRO A 105 -10.92 -5.33 14.83
N GLU A 106 -9.93 -6.21 14.70
CA GLU A 106 -8.59 -6.02 15.23
C GLU A 106 -7.86 -4.83 14.57
N PHE A 107 -8.17 -4.54 13.30
CA PHE A 107 -7.60 -3.38 12.61
C PHE A 107 -8.30 -2.08 12.99
N GLU A 108 -9.62 -2.11 13.12
CA GLU A 108 -10.39 -0.92 13.50
C GLU A 108 -9.97 -0.37 14.85
N SER A 109 -9.49 -1.24 15.77
CA SER A 109 -9.01 -0.82 17.08
C SER A 109 -7.62 -0.14 17.04
N ILE A 110 -6.82 -0.43 16.02
CA ILE A 110 -5.43 0.03 15.91
C ILE A 110 -5.31 1.20 14.94
N TYR A 111 -6.10 1.19 13.87
CA TYR A 111 -6.00 2.15 12.78
C TYR A 111 -7.32 2.84 12.51
N PRO A 112 -7.44 4.15 12.83
CA PRO A 112 -8.65 4.89 12.58
C PRO A 112 -8.95 4.96 11.07
N LYS A 113 -10.23 4.80 10.72
CA LYS A 113 -10.68 5.02 9.34
C LYS A 113 -10.39 6.46 8.93
N ALA A 114 -9.60 6.64 7.91
CA ALA A 114 -9.41 7.95 7.33
C ALA A 114 -10.63 8.35 6.47
N PRO A 115 -10.92 9.63 6.37
CA PRO A 115 -11.94 10.10 5.43
C PRO A 115 -11.55 9.69 4.01
N LEU A 116 -12.51 9.17 3.25
CA LEU A 116 -12.40 8.63 1.88
C LEU A 116 -11.84 9.59 0.81
N LYS A 117 -11.34 10.74 1.22
CA LYS A 117 -10.96 11.84 0.33
C LYS A 117 -9.61 11.62 -0.38
N TYR A 118 -8.79 10.75 0.14
CA TYR A 118 -7.43 10.46 -0.35
C TYR A 118 -7.24 8.95 -0.45
N GLY A 119 -6.38 8.50 -1.34
CA GLY A 119 -6.01 7.10 -1.52
C GLY A 119 -5.51 6.87 -2.94
N GLY A 120 -4.64 5.90 -3.08
CA GLY A 120 -4.05 5.45 -4.32
C GLY A 120 -4.66 4.13 -4.80
N ASP A 121 -3.80 3.14 -5.00
CA ASP A 121 -4.17 1.81 -5.49
C ASP A 121 -5.19 1.06 -4.61
N ASP A 122 -5.26 1.39 -3.30
CA ASP A 122 -6.25 0.84 -2.37
C ASP A 122 -7.69 1.10 -2.82
N ARG A 123 -7.96 2.19 -3.55
CA ARG A 123 -9.28 2.52 -4.09
C ARG A 123 -9.79 1.48 -5.08
N SER A 124 -8.89 0.90 -5.86
CA SER A 124 -9.24 -0.13 -6.85
C SER A 124 -9.74 -1.41 -6.17
N PHE A 125 -9.07 -1.83 -5.10
CA PHE A 125 -9.46 -3.01 -4.32
C PHE A 125 -10.72 -2.75 -3.48
N ASP A 126 -10.81 -1.59 -2.83
CA ASP A 126 -11.99 -1.19 -2.06
C ASP A 126 -13.26 -1.17 -2.94
N SER A 127 -13.14 -0.64 -4.17
CA SER A 127 -14.25 -0.63 -5.14
C SER A 127 -14.71 -2.04 -5.54
N ALA A 128 -13.83 -3.03 -5.42
CA ALA A 128 -14.14 -4.44 -5.64
C ALA A 128 -14.60 -5.16 -4.36
N GLY A 129 -14.78 -4.45 -3.25
CA GLY A 129 -15.18 -5.02 -1.96
C GLY A 129 -14.08 -5.76 -1.23
N VAL A 130 -12.82 -5.52 -1.58
CA VAL A 130 -11.65 -6.11 -0.90
C VAL A 130 -11.20 -5.16 0.21
N PRO A 131 -11.22 -5.58 1.49
CA PRO A 131 -10.69 -4.77 2.57
C PRO A 131 -9.25 -4.36 2.30
N SER A 132 -8.91 -3.09 2.47
CA SER A 132 -7.59 -2.58 2.16
C SER A 132 -7.00 -1.73 3.28
N LEU A 133 -5.67 -1.77 3.38
CA LEU A 133 -4.87 -0.92 4.24
C LEU A 133 -3.91 -0.11 3.38
N TRP A 134 -3.87 1.18 3.58
CA TRP A 134 -2.90 2.05 2.97
C TRP A 134 -1.87 2.50 4.00
N PHE A 135 -0.64 2.05 3.83
CA PHE A 135 0.51 2.50 4.59
C PHE A 135 1.04 3.77 3.97
N ASN A 136 1.05 4.84 4.75
CA ASN A 136 1.52 6.15 4.34
C ASN A 136 2.20 6.82 5.53
N THR A 137 3.29 7.55 5.32
CA THR A 137 4.00 8.28 6.37
C THR A 137 3.90 9.81 6.21
N HIS A 138 3.08 10.28 5.30
CA HIS A 138 2.83 11.71 5.08
C HIS A 138 1.74 12.23 6.00
N GLU A 139 2.10 13.18 6.85
CA GLU A 139 1.10 13.92 7.65
C GLU A 139 0.55 15.15 6.89
N LYS A 140 1.32 15.69 5.93
CA LYS A 140 0.96 16.83 5.09
C LYS A 140 1.61 16.72 3.71
N PHE A 141 0.87 17.13 2.70
CA PHE A 141 1.27 17.17 1.30
C PHE A 141 2.33 18.26 1.04
N MET A 142 3.59 18.05 1.46
CA MET A 142 4.55 19.13 1.27
C MET A 142 5.62 18.87 0.21
N ASP A 143 6.06 17.63 0.00
CA ASP A 143 7.23 17.41 -0.85
C ASP A 143 7.06 16.34 -1.92
N PHE A 144 6.09 15.44 -1.80
CA PHE A 144 5.79 14.50 -2.88
C PHE A 144 5.17 15.25 -4.08
N HIS A 145 5.30 14.73 -5.28
CA HIS A 145 5.00 15.40 -6.55
C HIS A 145 5.84 16.65 -6.82
N THR A 146 7.00 16.76 -6.15
CA THR A 146 7.95 17.87 -6.35
C THR A 146 9.37 17.35 -6.60
N ALA A 147 10.25 18.24 -7.06
CA ALA A 147 11.67 17.92 -7.21
C ALA A 147 12.41 17.64 -5.88
N LEU A 148 11.74 17.82 -4.74
CA LEU A 148 12.28 17.54 -3.40
C LEU A 148 12.06 16.08 -2.98
N ASP A 149 11.26 15.31 -3.70
CA ASP A 149 11.09 13.88 -3.45
C ASP A 149 12.31 13.10 -3.95
N THR A 150 13.35 13.09 -3.14
CA THR A 150 14.65 12.47 -3.43
C THR A 150 15.09 11.52 -2.33
N MET A 151 16.08 10.66 -2.62
CA MET A 151 16.62 9.71 -1.62
C MET A 151 17.15 10.39 -0.35
N GLU A 152 17.67 11.62 -0.46
CA GLU A 152 18.23 12.38 0.64
C GLU A 152 17.17 12.84 1.65
N THR A 153 15.92 12.88 1.25
CA THR A 153 14.78 13.27 2.12
C THR A 153 14.13 12.10 2.82
N LEU A 154 14.58 10.86 2.54
CA LEU A 154 13.99 9.66 3.12
C LEU A 154 14.56 9.30 4.49
N ASP A 155 13.68 8.99 5.42
CA ASP A 155 13.99 8.28 6.66
C ASP A 155 13.85 6.77 6.42
N LEU A 156 14.97 6.10 6.21
CA LEU A 156 15.01 4.65 5.94
C LEU A 156 14.51 3.81 7.12
N GLU A 157 14.65 4.29 8.35
CA GLU A 157 14.14 3.57 9.52
C GLU A 157 12.61 3.51 9.50
N ARG A 158 11.94 4.55 9.00
CA ARG A 158 10.49 4.58 8.79
C ARG A 158 10.05 3.55 7.77
N ILE A 159 10.76 3.43 6.66
CA ILE A 159 10.48 2.42 5.64
C ILE A 159 10.59 1.00 6.23
N VAL A 160 11.67 0.74 6.99
CA VAL A 160 11.85 -0.53 7.71
C VAL A 160 10.71 -0.79 8.70
N GLN A 161 10.23 0.23 9.41
CA GLN A 161 9.08 0.09 10.31
C GLN A 161 7.80 -0.29 9.55
N CYS A 162 7.54 0.27 8.38
CA CYS A 162 6.40 -0.11 7.54
C CYS A 162 6.45 -1.59 7.16
N VAL A 163 7.61 -2.10 6.75
CA VAL A 163 7.78 -3.53 6.45
C VAL A 163 7.50 -4.41 7.67
N LYS A 164 8.07 -4.05 8.83
CA LYS A 164 7.85 -4.80 10.08
C LYS A 164 6.37 -4.84 10.46
N GLU A 165 5.69 -3.70 10.33
CA GLU A 165 4.27 -3.60 10.63
C GLU A 165 3.42 -4.40 9.64
N GLY A 166 3.72 -4.32 8.35
CA GLY A 166 3.07 -5.15 7.34
C GLY A 166 3.21 -6.65 7.61
N CYS A 167 4.41 -7.11 8.00
CA CYS A 167 4.63 -8.50 8.41
C CYS A 167 3.81 -8.86 9.66
N ARG A 168 3.81 -8.00 10.69
CA ARG A 168 3.05 -8.22 11.92
C ARG A 168 1.56 -8.35 11.66
N LEU A 169 1.01 -7.46 10.82
CA LEU A 169 -0.40 -7.49 10.44
C LEU A 169 -0.74 -8.75 9.65
N THR A 170 0.13 -9.16 8.73
CA THR A 170 -0.04 -10.41 7.99
C THR A 170 -0.12 -11.62 8.93
N GLU A 171 0.71 -11.68 9.97
CA GLU A 171 0.65 -12.74 10.97
C GLU A 171 -0.64 -12.73 11.79
N ILE A 172 -1.19 -11.57 12.10
CA ILE A 172 -2.48 -11.44 12.80
C ILE A 172 -3.61 -11.94 11.90
N LEU A 173 -3.67 -11.45 10.66
CA LEU A 173 -4.70 -11.82 9.68
C LEU A 173 -4.69 -13.30 9.33
N SER A 174 -3.53 -13.91 9.33
CA SER A 174 -3.41 -15.33 8.99
C SER A 174 -3.92 -16.27 10.08
N LYS A 175 -4.14 -15.78 11.29
CA LYS A 175 -4.69 -16.57 12.41
C LYS A 175 -6.22 -16.61 12.46
N ASN A 176 -6.87 -15.74 11.72
CA ASN A 176 -8.32 -15.65 11.58
C ASN A 176 -8.78 -16.31 10.27
#